data_904a7f027238673a2f0550b27e08a48b
#
_entry.id   904a7f027238673a2f0550b27e08a48b
#
_cell.length_a   1.000
_cell.length_b   1.000
_cell.length_c   1.000
_cell.angle_alpha   90.00
_cell.angle_beta   90.00
_cell.angle_gamma   90.00
#
_symmetry.space_group_name_H-M   'P 1'
#
loop_
_entity.id
_entity.type
_entity.pdbx_description
1 polymer ?
#
loop_
_entity_poly.entity_id
_entity_poly.type
_entity_poly.pdbx_seq_one_letter_code
_entity_poly.pdbx_strand_id
1 'polypeptide(L)'
;MVSSFRDLLGIRPGTASTSDSALIIIDAQNEYAKGQLKVTNAESSGKAIASLLDKYRAAGGKIIHVMHQTPEGAPIFTPGTELANEFSNVAAKVECQVLDESTAC
;
A
#
# COMPACT_ATOMS: atom_id res chain seq x y z
N MET A 1 -4.65 -27.15 7.55
CA MET A 1 -3.99 -25.83 7.67
C MET A 1 -2.61 -26.01 8.28
N VAL A 2 -1.61 -25.41 7.70
CA VAL A 2 -0.24 -25.49 8.22
C VAL A 2 -0.09 -24.49 9.37
N SER A 3 0.39 -24.95 10.52
CA SER A 3 0.67 -24.08 11.66
C SER A 3 1.91 -23.21 11.38
N SER A 4 1.84 -21.95 11.78
CA SER A 4 2.99 -21.07 11.70
C SER A 4 4.03 -21.43 12.77
N PHE A 5 5.26 -20.99 12.60
CA PHE A 5 6.31 -21.16 13.61
C PHE A 5 5.89 -20.57 14.97
N ARG A 6 5.18 -19.45 14.94
CA ARG A 6 4.67 -18.83 16.18
C ARG A 6 3.62 -19.69 16.88
N ASP A 7 2.74 -20.34 16.12
CA ASP A 7 1.74 -21.26 16.68
C ASP A 7 2.42 -22.43 17.37
N LEU A 8 3.47 -22.96 16.76
CA LEU A 8 4.22 -24.07 17.34
C LEU A 8 4.90 -23.70 18.67
N LEU A 9 5.24 -22.43 18.84
CA LEU A 9 5.82 -21.89 20.08
C LEU A 9 4.76 -21.43 21.08
N GLY A 10 3.48 -21.52 20.74
CA GLY A 10 2.40 -21.05 21.60
C GLY A 10 2.33 -19.53 21.74
N ILE A 11 2.93 -18.79 20.80
CA ILE A 11 2.93 -17.33 20.80
C ILE A 11 1.63 -16.84 20.18
N ARG A 12 0.82 -16.14 20.97
CA ARG A 12 -0.45 -15.59 20.46
C ARG A 12 -0.19 -14.49 19.42
N PRO A 13 -1.04 -14.38 18.38
CA PRO A 13 -0.99 -13.26 17.46
C PRO A 13 -1.14 -11.94 18.21
N GLY A 14 -0.35 -10.95 17.82
CA GLY A 14 -0.53 -9.59 18.28
C GLY A 14 -1.75 -8.95 17.60
N THR A 15 -2.25 -7.89 18.20
CA THR A 15 -3.31 -7.07 17.61
C THR A 15 -2.78 -5.67 17.37
N ALA A 16 -3.30 -5.01 16.35
CA ALA A 16 -2.96 -3.63 16.04
C ALA A 16 -4.23 -2.79 15.95
N SER A 17 -4.13 -1.54 16.35
CA SER A 17 -5.21 -0.57 16.23
C SER A 17 -4.72 0.69 15.51
N THR A 18 -5.64 1.54 15.12
CA THR A 18 -5.29 2.82 14.48
C THR A 18 -4.53 3.77 15.41
N SER A 19 -4.58 3.54 16.71
CA SER A 19 -3.91 4.39 17.71
C SER A 19 -2.52 3.91 18.11
N ASP A 20 -2.19 2.64 17.87
CA ASP A 20 -0.93 2.04 18.33
C ASP A 20 -0.04 1.54 17.18
N SER A 21 -0.45 1.77 15.94
CA SER A 21 0.27 1.29 14.77
C SER A 21 0.26 2.33 13.65
N ALA A 22 1.13 2.14 12.67
CA ALA A 22 1.12 2.89 11.42
C ALA A 22 0.68 1.98 10.28
N LEU A 23 -0.14 2.51 9.37
CA LEU A 23 -0.48 1.83 8.13
C LEU A 23 0.56 2.20 7.07
N ILE A 24 1.25 1.19 6.56
CA ILE A 24 2.23 1.38 5.48
C ILE A 24 1.66 0.73 4.23
N ILE A 25 1.46 1.54 3.18
CA ILE A 25 0.97 1.09 1.87
C ILE A 25 2.16 1.06 0.93
N ILE A 26 2.53 -0.13 0.47
CA ILE A 26 3.74 -0.35 -0.32
C ILE A 26 3.34 -0.80 -1.72
N ASP A 27 3.78 -0.05 -2.73
CA ASP A 27 3.64 -0.40 -4.16
C ASP A 27 2.21 -0.67 -4.62
N ALA A 28 1.22 0.00 -4.04
CA ALA A 28 -0.16 -0.11 -4.48
C ALA A 28 -0.38 0.72 -5.75
N GLN A 29 0.31 0.35 -6.82
CA GLN A 29 0.40 1.12 -8.07
C GLN A 29 -0.32 0.42 -9.22
N ASN A 30 -0.79 1.23 -10.16
CA ASN A 30 -1.59 0.77 -11.30
C ASN A 30 -0.89 -0.26 -12.19
N GLU A 31 0.43 -0.30 -12.20
CA GLU A 31 1.21 -1.31 -12.93
C GLU A 31 0.78 -2.74 -12.54
N TYR A 32 0.47 -2.96 -11.26
CA TYR A 32 0.01 -4.25 -10.76
C TYR A 32 -1.47 -4.53 -11.03
N ALA A 33 -2.25 -3.51 -11.35
CA ALA A 33 -3.67 -3.68 -11.64
C ALA A 33 -3.96 -3.87 -13.12
N LYS A 34 -3.25 -3.15 -13.99
CA LYS A 34 -3.55 -3.11 -15.43
C LYS A 34 -2.31 -2.96 -16.31
N GLY A 35 -1.11 -3.04 -15.76
CA GLY A 35 0.14 -2.96 -16.50
C GLY A 35 0.74 -4.33 -16.83
N GLN A 36 2.03 -4.34 -17.12
CA GLN A 36 2.74 -5.56 -17.47
C GLN A 36 2.94 -6.51 -16.28
N LEU A 37 2.87 -5.96 -15.05
CA LEU A 37 3.02 -6.74 -13.82
C LEU A 37 1.68 -7.08 -13.17
N LYS A 38 0.62 -7.11 -13.95
CA LYS A 38 -0.73 -7.36 -13.47
C LYS A 38 -0.79 -8.61 -12.59
N VAL A 39 -1.37 -8.46 -11.39
CA VAL A 39 -1.55 -9.55 -10.43
C VAL A 39 -3.02 -9.95 -10.34
N THR A 40 -3.25 -11.19 -9.92
CA THR A 40 -4.60 -11.67 -9.61
C THR A 40 -5.13 -10.92 -8.40
N ASN A 41 -6.43 -10.60 -8.39
CA ASN A 41 -7.10 -9.94 -7.27
C ASN A 41 -6.63 -8.50 -6.97
N ALA A 42 -6.03 -7.80 -7.93
CA ALA A 42 -5.62 -6.42 -7.74
C ALA A 42 -6.79 -5.51 -7.33
N GLU A 43 -7.96 -5.69 -7.94
CA GLU A 43 -9.16 -4.90 -7.62
C GLU A 43 -9.64 -5.14 -6.19
N SER A 44 -9.79 -6.40 -5.79
CA SER A 44 -10.24 -6.73 -4.43
C SER A 44 -9.22 -6.31 -3.37
N SER A 45 -7.94 -6.45 -3.66
CA SER A 45 -6.86 -5.96 -2.79
C SER A 45 -6.90 -4.44 -2.65
N GLY A 46 -7.10 -3.72 -3.74
CA GLY A 46 -7.24 -2.26 -3.72
C GLY A 46 -8.42 -1.79 -2.86
N LYS A 47 -9.55 -2.48 -2.94
CA LYS A 47 -10.72 -2.20 -2.08
C LYS A 47 -10.43 -2.45 -0.61
N ALA A 48 -9.72 -3.52 -0.29
CA ALA A 48 -9.34 -3.84 1.09
C ALA A 48 -8.38 -2.79 1.66
N ILE A 49 -7.39 -2.38 0.88
CA ILE A 49 -6.45 -1.31 1.25
C ILE A 49 -7.21 0.00 1.47
N ALA A 50 -8.12 0.37 0.56
CA ALA A 50 -8.92 1.59 0.67
C ALA A 50 -9.77 1.60 1.95
N SER A 51 -10.40 0.47 2.28
CA SER A 51 -11.18 0.34 3.51
C SER A 51 -10.34 0.55 4.76
N LEU A 52 -9.16 -0.05 4.79
CA LEU A 52 -8.23 0.10 5.92
C LEU A 52 -7.68 1.53 6.00
N LEU A 53 -7.37 2.13 4.87
CA LEU A 53 -6.92 3.52 4.77
C LEU A 53 -7.98 4.50 5.32
N ASP A 54 -9.26 4.28 4.99
CA ASP A 54 -10.35 5.10 5.50
C ASP A 54 -10.45 5.03 7.02
N LYS A 55 -10.26 3.84 7.59
CA LYS A 55 -10.25 3.66 9.05
C LYS A 55 -9.13 4.47 9.71
N TYR A 56 -7.93 4.42 9.15
CA TYR A 56 -6.79 5.17 9.68
C TYR A 56 -6.98 6.67 9.53
N ARG A 57 -7.51 7.14 8.40
CA ARG A 57 -7.82 8.56 8.19
C ARG A 57 -8.88 9.07 9.15
N ALA A 58 -9.96 8.33 9.32
CA ALA A 58 -11.04 8.70 10.24
C ALA A 58 -10.57 8.79 11.69
N ALA A 59 -9.61 7.96 12.09
CA ALA A 59 -9.07 7.95 13.44
C ALA A 59 -7.88 8.89 13.65
N GLY A 60 -7.44 9.60 12.61
CA GLY A 60 -6.22 10.43 12.68
C GLY A 60 -4.94 9.60 12.84
N GLY A 61 -4.96 8.34 12.40
CA GLY A 61 -3.83 7.43 12.51
C GLY A 61 -2.69 7.77 11.56
N LYS A 62 -1.54 7.15 11.80
CA LYS A 62 -0.36 7.36 10.96
C LYS A 62 -0.45 6.53 9.69
N ILE A 63 -0.21 7.17 8.55
CA ILE A 63 -0.25 6.55 7.23
C ILE A 63 1.03 6.88 6.49
N ILE A 64 1.65 5.86 5.89
CA ILE A 64 2.86 6.00 5.09
C ILE A 64 2.62 5.34 3.74
N HIS A 65 2.85 6.07 2.66
CA HIS A 65 2.82 5.53 1.30
C HIS A 65 4.24 5.33 0.81
N VAL A 66 4.52 4.13 0.30
CA VAL A 66 5.78 3.79 -0.33
C VAL A 66 5.50 3.43 -1.78
N MET A 67 6.16 4.09 -2.70
CA MET A 67 5.98 3.88 -4.14
C MET A 67 7.28 3.46 -4.78
N HIS A 68 7.20 2.48 -5.66
CA HIS A 68 8.33 2.09 -6.49
C HIS A 68 8.55 3.12 -7.60
N GLN A 69 9.77 3.56 -7.78
CA GLN A 69 10.17 4.44 -8.87
C GLN A 69 11.21 3.77 -9.75
N THR A 70 11.13 4.04 -11.03
CA THR A 70 12.09 3.56 -12.03
C THR A 70 12.75 4.76 -12.72
N PRO A 71 13.89 4.56 -13.39
CA PRO A 71 14.46 5.61 -14.22
C PRO A 71 13.50 6.05 -15.32
N GLU A 72 13.61 7.30 -15.74
CA GLU A 72 12.82 7.82 -16.85
C GLU A 72 12.94 6.93 -18.08
N GLY A 73 11.81 6.64 -18.74
CA GLY A 73 11.77 5.78 -19.92
C GLY A 73 11.79 4.29 -19.63
N ALA A 74 11.78 3.86 -18.37
CA ALA A 74 11.72 2.44 -18.03
C ALA A 74 10.42 1.80 -18.56
N PRO A 75 10.42 0.49 -18.89
CA PRO A 75 9.25 -0.17 -19.47
C PRO A 75 8.14 -0.49 -18.46
N ILE A 76 8.42 -0.41 -17.17
CA ILE A 76 7.48 -0.64 -16.08
C ILE A 76 7.55 0.52 -15.10
N PHE A 77 6.43 0.83 -14.43
CA PHE A 77 6.33 2.00 -13.55
C PHE A 77 6.86 3.28 -14.22
N THR A 78 6.65 3.40 -15.52
CA THR A 78 7.22 4.49 -16.31
C THR A 78 6.88 5.84 -15.71
N PRO A 79 7.88 6.65 -15.28
CA PRO A 79 7.62 7.95 -14.67
C PRO A 79 6.75 8.84 -15.56
N GLY A 80 5.80 9.55 -14.96
CA GLY A 80 4.88 10.43 -15.66
C GLY A 80 3.69 9.73 -16.31
N THR A 81 3.56 8.41 -16.18
CA THR A 81 2.41 7.65 -16.69
C THR A 81 1.46 7.24 -15.58
N GLU A 82 0.22 6.93 -15.97
CA GLU A 82 -0.81 6.45 -15.05
C GLU A 82 -0.39 5.15 -14.35
N LEU A 83 0.36 4.29 -15.03
CA LEU A 83 0.79 3.01 -14.48
C LEU A 83 1.74 3.15 -13.28
N ALA A 84 2.48 4.25 -13.21
CA ALA A 84 3.35 4.54 -12.07
C ALA A 84 2.58 5.06 -10.85
N ASN A 85 1.36 5.56 -11.05
CA ASN A 85 0.56 6.12 -9.96
C ASN A 85 -0.03 5.03 -9.07
N GLU A 86 -0.32 5.38 -7.82
CA GLU A 86 -1.09 4.53 -6.93
C GLU A 86 -2.50 4.27 -7.46
N PHE A 87 -3.13 3.17 -7.03
CA PHE A 87 -4.55 2.94 -7.31
C PHE A 87 -5.35 4.16 -6.90
N SER A 88 -6.30 4.57 -7.72
CA SER A 88 -7.09 5.80 -7.48
C SER A 88 -7.81 5.82 -6.13
N ASN A 89 -8.22 4.66 -5.64
CA ASN A 89 -8.93 4.54 -4.36
C ASN A 89 -8.00 4.49 -3.13
N VAL A 90 -6.69 4.42 -3.32
CA VAL A 90 -5.71 4.41 -2.22
C VAL A 90 -4.71 5.55 -2.32
N ALA A 91 -4.79 6.37 -3.36
CA ALA A 91 -3.82 7.43 -3.61
C ALA A 91 -3.67 8.38 -2.42
N ALA A 92 -2.43 8.79 -2.18
CA ALA A 92 -2.12 9.80 -1.18
C ALA A 92 -2.89 11.10 -1.46
N LYS A 93 -3.38 11.74 -0.41
CA LYS A 93 -4.06 13.03 -0.56
C LYS A 93 -3.05 14.15 -0.82
N VAL A 94 -3.51 15.24 -1.40
CA VAL A 94 -2.67 16.39 -1.82
C VAL A 94 -1.82 16.98 -0.68
N GLU A 95 -2.25 16.80 0.54
CA GLU A 95 -1.53 17.27 1.73
C GLU A 95 -0.32 16.39 2.10
N CYS A 96 -0.18 15.26 1.44
CA CYS A 96 0.92 14.34 1.69
C CYS A 96 2.14 14.76 0.89
N GLN A 97 3.28 14.86 1.55
CA GLN A 97 4.54 15.07 0.83
C GLN A 97 5.03 13.73 0.29
N VAL A 98 5.11 13.62 -1.03
CA VAL A 98 5.75 12.48 -1.68
C VAL A 98 7.25 12.66 -1.58
N LEU A 99 7.86 11.89 -0.73
CA LEU A 99 9.32 11.75 -0.68
C LEU A 99 9.69 10.54 -1.54
N ASP A 100 10.80 10.62 -2.26
CA ASP A 100 11.27 9.70 -3.33
C ASP A 100 11.12 8.23 -3.01
N GLU A 101 10.60 7.55 -2.38
CA GLU A 101 10.30 6.16 -2.10
C GLU A 101 9.33 6.00 -0.93
N SER A 102 9.10 7.07 -0.21
CA SER A 102 8.18 7.01 0.91
C SER A 102 7.48 8.36 1.11
N THR A 103 6.19 8.31 1.29
CA THR A 103 5.40 9.48 1.64
C THR A 103 4.72 9.23 2.97
N ALA A 104 4.97 10.10 3.94
CA ALA A 104 4.24 10.09 5.19
C ALA A 104 3.04 11.06 5.08
N CYS A 105 1.86 10.51 5.32
CA CYS A 105 0.62 11.29 5.29
C CYS A 105 -0.08 11.24 6.64
#